data_70eed5921110e974741a0b552094d987
#
_entry.id   70eed5921110e974741a0b552094d987
#
_cell.length_a   1.000
_cell.length_b   1.000
_cell.length_c   1.000
_cell.angle_alpha   90.00
_cell.angle_beta   90.00
_cell.angle_gamma   90.00
#
_symmetry.space_group_name_H-M   'P 1'
#
loop_
_entity.id
_entity.type
_entity.pdbx_description
1 polymer ?
#
loop_
_entity_poly.entity_id
_entity_poly.type
_entity_poly.pdbx_seq_one_letter_code
_entity_poly.pdbx_strand_id
1 'polypeptide(L)'
;MDALAAYLELCHSGRLRERTEAAVSLLESCSICPRGCGVNRLAGDAGKCSTARQAMVSSYGPHFGEEAPLVGRRGSGTIFFTNCNLGCLFCQNYSISQLGGGEKVSKEELARIMLSLQATGCHNINLVSPTHVVPQILEALELAVESGLYLPLVYNSGGYDSVETLRMLEDIVDVYMPDMKYDGEEIAGELSGIEGYPAINKAAIKEMHRQVGDLEIDEEGVARRGLLVRHLVLPHGLAGTKGIVDFLSKEISPGTYINIMAQYHPCHRAFQTPSLARRISSTEFREALSLAREAGLSPLDGASPVEILPPDEIGVNNDPWRR
;
A
#
# COMPACT_ATOMS: atom_id res chain seq x y z
N MET A 1 3.01 23.13 16.53
CA MET A 1 1.82 23.24 15.64
C MET A 1 1.76 21.92 14.91
N ASP A 2 0.71 21.14 15.14
CA ASP A 2 0.50 19.91 14.39
C ASP A 2 0.45 20.25 12.91
N ALA A 3 1.27 19.57 12.11
CA ALA A 3 1.23 19.74 10.66
C ALA A 3 -0.17 19.31 10.18
N LEU A 4 -0.90 20.22 9.58
CA LEU A 4 -2.22 19.96 9.01
C LEU A 4 -2.06 19.04 7.80
N ALA A 5 -3.00 18.10 7.61
CA ALA A 5 -3.02 17.23 6.44
C ALA A 5 -3.03 18.05 5.13
N ALA A 6 -2.23 17.61 4.15
CA ALA A 6 -1.96 18.39 2.93
C ALA A 6 -3.24 18.73 2.15
N TYR A 7 -4.24 17.84 2.13
CA TYR A 7 -5.50 18.00 1.37
C TYR A 7 -6.41 19.14 1.87
N LEU A 8 -6.21 19.66 3.09
CA LEU A 8 -7.09 20.72 3.65
C LEU A 8 -7.02 22.01 2.84
N GLU A 9 -5.82 22.41 2.41
CA GLU A 9 -5.67 23.60 1.56
C GLU A 9 -6.30 23.41 0.18
N LEU A 10 -6.16 22.20 -0.40
CA LEU A 10 -6.80 21.87 -1.68
C LEU A 10 -8.33 21.92 -1.59
N CYS A 11 -8.89 21.47 -0.48
CA CYS A 11 -10.34 21.54 -0.26
C CYS A 11 -10.81 22.99 -0.20
N HIS A 12 -10.16 23.84 0.60
CA HIS A 12 -10.51 25.25 0.74
C HIS A 12 -10.40 26.04 -0.57
N SER A 13 -9.45 25.69 -1.42
CA SER A 13 -9.27 26.34 -2.73
C SER A 13 -10.16 25.80 -3.84
N GLY A 14 -10.96 24.76 -3.59
CA GLY A 14 -11.79 24.07 -4.60
C GLY A 14 -11.02 23.12 -5.52
N ARG A 15 -9.70 23.07 -5.44
CA ARG A 15 -8.83 22.23 -6.28
C ARG A 15 -9.02 20.73 -6.03
N LEU A 16 -9.46 20.34 -4.82
CA LEU A 16 -9.77 18.93 -4.52
C LEU A 16 -10.92 18.45 -5.40
N ARG A 17 -11.99 19.26 -5.53
CA ARG A 17 -13.14 18.94 -6.39
C ARG A 17 -12.74 18.78 -7.86
N GLU A 18 -11.93 19.69 -8.39
CA GLU A 18 -11.45 19.60 -9.77
C GLU A 18 -10.70 18.27 -10.03
N ARG A 19 -9.85 17.84 -9.08
CA ARG A 19 -9.13 16.57 -9.17
C ARG A 19 -10.05 15.37 -9.02
N THR A 20 -11.06 15.45 -8.16
CA THR A 20 -12.08 14.40 -8.00
C THR A 20 -12.84 14.20 -9.31
N GLU A 21 -13.32 15.28 -9.94
CA GLU A 21 -14.04 15.23 -11.20
C GLU A 21 -13.16 14.64 -12.33
N ALA A 22 -11.89 15.06 -12.40
CA ALA A 22 -10.93 14.52 -13.34
C ALA A 22 -10.69 13.02 -13.12
N ALA A 23 -10.51 12.58 -11.87
CA ALA A 23 -10.31 11.17 -11.55
C ALA A 23 -11.56 10.32 -11.84
N VAL A 24 -12.76 10.83 -11.56
CA VAL A 24 -14.03 10.16 -11.88
C VAL A 24 -14.22 10.00 -13.38
N SER A 25 -13.85 11.01 -14.19
CA SER A 25 -13.95 10.93 -15.65
C SER A 25 -13.10 9.81 -16.25
N LEU A 26 -11.96 9.45 -15.63
CA LEU A 26 -11.15 8.32 -16.08
C LEU A 26 -11.85 6.96 -15.94
N LEU A 27 -12.95 6.87 -15.22
CA LEU A 27 -13.74 5.64 -15.09
C LEU A 27 -14.60 5.35 -16.32
N GLU A 28 -14.85 6.32 -17.20
CA GLU A 28 -15.61 6.12 -18.44
C GLU A 28 -14.85 5.19 -19.42
N SER A 29 -13.52 5.32 -19.44
CA SER A 29 -12.60 4.39 -20.12
C SER A 29 -11.42 4.12 -19.19
N CYS A 30 -11.59 3.18 -18.28
CA CYS A 30 -10.77 3.04 -17.08
C CYS A 30 -9.27 2.94 -17.37
N SER A 31 -8.54 3.98 -16.93
CA SER A 31 -7.08 4.11 -17.01
C SER A 31 -6.43 4.49 -15.67
N ILE A 32 -7.14 4.30 -14.54
CA ILE A 32 -6.69 4.66 -13.20
C ILE A 32 -5.38 3.96 -12.76
N CYS A 33 -5.13 2.76 -13.26
CA CYS A 33 -3.91 2.03 -12.95
C CYS A 33 -3.24 1.53 -14.23
N PRO A 34 -1.99 1.06 -14.17
CA PRO A 34 -1.23 0.62 -15.34
C PRO A 34 -1.84 -0.54 -16.13
N ARG A 35 -2.89 -1.19 -15.59
CA ARG A 35 -3.68 -2.20 -16.34
C ARG A 35 -4.38 -1.60 -17.56
N GLY A 36 -4.77 -0.32 -17.51
CA GLY A 36 -5.39 0.39 -18.64
C GLY A 36 -6.54 -0.40 -19.27
N CYS A 37 -7.48 -0.92 -18.46
CA CYS A 37 -8.49 -1.88 -18.93
C CYS A 37 -9.45 -1.29 -19.97
N GLY A 38 -9.64 0.03 -20.03
CA GLY A 38 -10.55 0.71 -20.96
C GLY A 38 -12.04 0.42 -20.76
N VAL A 39 -12.43 -0.31 -19.72
CA VAL A 39 -13.84 -0.63 -19.43
C VAL A 39 -14.58 0.60 -18.89
N ASN A 40 -15.89 0.70 -19.16
CA ASN A 40 -16.72 1.78 -18.62
C ASN A 40 -17.25 1.43 -17.21
N ARG A 41 -16.49 1.81 -16.19
CA ARG A 41 -16.88 1.57 -14.80
C ARG A 41 -18.07 2.42 -14.35
N LEU A 42 -18.34 3.55 -15.00
CA LEU A 42 -19.53 4.37 -14.73
C LEU A 42 -20.82 3.65 -15.19
N ALA A 43 -20.73 2.85 -16.24
CA ALA A 43 -21.83 2.00 -16.71
C ALA A 43 -21.98 0.68 -15.93
N GLY A 44 -21.08 0.42 -14.98
CA GLY A 44 -21.13 -0.79 -14.15
C GLY A 44 -20.19 -1.92 -14.58
N ASP A 45 -19.38 -1.71 -15.63
CA ASP A 45 -18.39 -2.69 -16.04
C ASP A 45 -17.26 -2.79 -15.02
N ALA A 46 -16.67 -3.98 -14.94
CA ALA A 46 -15.50 -4.22 -14.08
C ALA A 46 -14.31 -4.67 -14.92
N GLY A 47 -13.14 -4.11 -14.64
CA GLY A 47 -11.88 -4.49 -15.28
C GLY A 47 -11.18 -5.63 -14.55
N LYS A 48 -9.87 -5.75 -14.76
CA LYS A 48 -9.03 -6.79 -14.13
C LYS A 48 -9.06 -6.77 -12.59
N CYS A 49 -9.30 -5.61 -12.00
CA CYS A 49 -9.44 -5.46 -10.55
C CYS A 49 -10.84 -5.82 -10.01
N SER A 50 -11.73 -6.35 -10.84
CA SER A 50 -13.11 -6.73 -10.46
C SER A 50 -13.92 -5.62 -9.77
N THR A 51 -13.57 -4.34 -9.99
CA THR A 51 -14.21 -3.19 -9.36
C THR A 51 -14.93 -2.34 -10.40
N ALA A 52 -16.23 -2.13 -10.21
CA ALA A 52 -17.07 -1.24 -11.00
C ALA A 52 -17.08 0.19 -10.42
N ARG A 53 -18.24 0.88 -10.43
CA ARG A 53 -18.37 2.27 -9.98
C ARG A 53 -18.13 2.47 -8.47
N GLN A 54 -18.59 1.55 -7.64
CA GLN A 54 -18.48 1.67 -6.18
C GLN A 54 -17.21 0.99 -5.64
N ALA A 55 -16.59 1.59 -4.64
CA ALA A 55 -15.58 0.92 -3.85
C ALA A 55 -16.21 -0.20 -3.02
N MET A 56 -15.39 -1.19 -2.68
CA MET A 56 -15.75 -2.24 -1.72
C MET A 56 -14.78 -2.19 -0.56
N VAL A 57 -15.30 -2.31 0.66
CA VAL A 57 -14.52 -2.34 1.90
C VAL A 57 -14.75 -3.68 2.58
N SER A 58 -13.66 -4.37 2.94
CA SER A 58 -13.72 -5.62 3.68
C SER A 58 -13.84 -5.38 5.18
N SER A 59 -13.00 -4.47 5.70
CA SER A 59 -12.98 -4.11 7.11
C SER A 59 -12.30 -2.76 7.31
N TYR A 60 -12.54 -2.16 8.48
CA TYR A 60 -11.82 -0.96 8.91
C TYR A 60 -11.72 -0.93 10.44
N GLY A 61 -10.70 -0.26 10.95
CA GLY A 61 -10.48 -0.13 12.39
C GLY A 61 -9.08 0.36 12.74
N PRO A 62 -8.81 0.67 14.03
CA PRO A 62 -7.46 0.86 14.51
C PRO A 62 -6.66 -0.43 14.32
N HIS A 63 -5.55 -0.35 13.59
CA HIS A 63 -4.68 -1.48 13.30
C HIS A 63 -3.29 -1.26 13.91
N PHE A 64 -2.76 -2.29 14.58
CA PHE A 64 -1.49 -2.25 15.30
C PHE A 64 -0.41 -3.13 14.68
N GLY A 65 -0.67 -3.70 13.52
CA GLY A 65 0.25 -4.55 12.77
C GLY A 65 0.95 -3.86 11.60
N GLU A 66 0.79 -2.54 11.45
CA GLU A 66 1.51 -1.74 10.46
C GLU A 66 2.90 -1.34 11.01
N GLU A 67 3.68 -0.62 10.24
CA GLU A 67 4.97 -0.09 10.60
C GLU A 67 4.89 0.85 11.82
N ALA A 68 5.87 0.76 12.71
CA ALA A 68 5.89 1.50 13.97
C ALA A 68 5.59 3.00 13.83
N PRO A 69 6.12 3.73 12.82
CA PRO A 69 5.81 5.14 12.63
C PRO A 69 4.35 5.44 12.27
N LEU A 70 3.60 4.47 11.76
CA LEU A 70 2.16 4.66 11.45
C LEU A 70 1.27 4.31 12.63
N VAL A 71 1.71 3.36 13.46
CA VAL A 71 0.91 2.80 14.56
C VAL A 71 0.93 3.70 15.79
N GLY A 72 2.09 4.20 16.17
CA GLY A 72 2.26 4.95 17.41
C GLY A 72 1.56 4.28 18.60
N ARG A 73 0.89 5.06 19.45
CA ARG A 73 0.18 4.53 20.63
C ARG A 73 -1.30 4.22 20.40
N ARG A 74 -1.90 4.77 19.33
CA ARG A 74 -3.36 4.74 19.11
C ARG A 74 -3.76 3.94 17.86
N GLY A 75 -2.78 3.39 17.16
CA GLY A 75 -2.99 2.59 15.96
C GLY A 75 -3.12 3.43 14.68
N SER A 76 -2.91 2.77 13.56
CA SER A 76 -3.20 3.28 12.22
C SER A 76 -4.68 3.05 11.91
N GLY A 77 -5.41 4.08 11.46
CA GLY A 77 -6.81 3.99 11.09
C GLY A 77 -6.98 3.34 9.72
N THR A 78 -6.94 2.01 9.69
CA THR A 78 -6.80 1.24 8.46
C THR A 78 -8.15 0.92 7.82
N ILE A 79 -8.26 1.14 6.50
CA ILE A 79 -9.40 0.77 5.65
C ILE A 79 -8.90 -0.25 4.62
N PHE A 80 -9.35 -1.49 4.72
CA PHE A 80 -9.02 -2.56 3.78
C PHE A 80 -9.99 -2.56 2.61
N PHE A 81 -9.55 -2.06 1.46
CA PHE A 81 -10.32 -2.16 0.24
C PHE A 81 -10.30 -3.59 -0.30
N THR A 82 -11.46 -4.02 -0.78
CA THR A 82 -11.63 -5.30 -1.45
C THR A 82 -11.19 -5.21 -2.89
N ASN A 83 -10.70 -6.32 -3.44
CA ASN A 83 -10.07 -6.43 -4.76
C ASN A 83 -8.68 -5.81 -4.80
N CYS A 84 -7.98 -6.00 -5.93
CA CYS A 84 -6.64 -5.45 -6.14
C CYS A 84 -6.35 -5.43 -7.65
N ASN A 85 -5.52 -4.49 -8.08
CA ASN A 85 -5.02 -4.45 -9.46
C ASN A 85 -3.87 -5.45 -9.72
N LEU A 86 -3.40 -6.15 -8.67
CA LEU A 86 -2.45 -7.25 -8.75
C LEU A 86 -3.15 -8.61 -8.58
N GLY A 87 -2.45 -9.69 -8.94
CA GLY A 87 -2.95 -11.06 -8.80
C GLY A 87 -1.93 -12.01 -8.17
N CYS A 88 -1.21 -11.52 -7.12
CA CYS A 88 -0.10 -12.25 -6.51
C CYS A 88 -0.50 -13.67 -6.06
N LEU A 89 0.24 -14.69 -6.49
CA LEU A 89 0.00 -16.09 -6.14
C LEU A 89 0.09 -16.38 -4.64
N PHE A 90 0.87 -15.56 -3.93
CA PHE A 90 1.16 -15.69 -2.49
C PHE A 90 0.49 -14.63 -1.64
N CYS A 91 -0.57 -14.00 -2.14
CA CYS A 91 -1.23 -12.93 -1.39
C CYS A 91 -1.79 -13.45 -0.06
N GLN A 92 -1.32 -12.89 1.05
CA GLN A 92 -1.82 -13.21 2.40
C GLN A 92 -3.27 -12.77 2.59
N ASN A 93 -3.64 -11.68 1.92
CA ASN A 93 -4.99 -11.11 1.92
C ASN A 93 -5.84 -11.58 0.72
N TYR A 94 -5.59 -12.78 0.19
CA TYR A 94 -6.25 -13.25 -1.04
C TYR A 94 -7.79 -13.32 -0.91
N SER A 95 -8.32 -13.56 0.27
CA SER A 95 -9.76 -13.61 0.53
C SER A 95 -10.46 -12.29 0.18
N ILE A 96 -9.81 -11.17 0.46
CA ILE A 96 -10.34 -9.84 0.15
C ILE A 96 -9.83 -9.33 -1.21
N SER A 97 -8.57 -9.55 -1.53
CA SER A 97 -7.94 -8.99 -2.73
C SER A 97 -8.30 -9.72 -4.03
N GLN A 98 -8.66 -11.01 -3.96
CA GLN A 98 -8.93 -11.85 -5.14
C GLN A 98 -10.28 -12.58 -5.10
N LEU A 99 -10.81 -12.90 -3.89
CA LEU A 99 -12.10 -13.57 -3.76
C LEU A 99 -13.28 -12.61 -3.50
N GLY A 100 -13.02 -11.31 -3.41
CA GLY A 100 -14.06 -10.29 -3.36
C GLY A 100 -14.79 -10.19 -2.01
N GLY A 101 -14.15 -10.61 -0.90
CA GLY A 101 -14.73 -10.53 0.44
C GLY A 101 -14.85 -9.09 0.94
N GLY A 102 -16.06 -8.53 0.94
CA GLY A 102 -16.34 -7.17 1.38
C GLY A 102 -17.69 -6.67 0.90
N GLU A 103 -18.04 -5.46 1.29
CA GLU A 103 -19.31 -4.81 0.96
C GLU A 103 -19.08 -3.56 0.12
N LYS A 104 -19.98 -3.28 -0.83
CA LYS A 104 -19.97 -2.02 -1.59
C LYS A 104 -20.32 -0.88 -0.65
N VAL A 105 -19.56 0.21 -0.75
CA VAL A 105 -19.77 1.43 0.02
C VAL A 105 -20.01 2.62 -0.89
N SER A 106 -20.92 3.50 -0.49
CA SER A 106 -21.09 4.81 -1.11
C SER A 106 -19.97 5.76 -0.67
N LYS A 107 -19.83 6.91 -1.33
CA LYS A 107 -18.88 7.95 -0.91
C LYS A 107 -19.21 8.50 0.48
N GLU A 108 -20.50 8.60 0.82
CA GLU A 108 -20.96 9.03 2.14
C GLU A 108 -20.63 8.01 3.24
N GLU A 109 -20.71 6.72 2.92
CA GLU A 109 -20.32 5.65 3.84
C GLU A 109 -18.81 5.62 4.04
N LEU A 110 -18.03 5.76 2.98
CA LEU A 110 -16.57 5.81 3.08
C LEU A 110 -16.10 7.06 3.85
N ALA A 111 -16.73 8.21 3.65
CA ALA A 111 -16.47 9.42 4.44
C ALA A 111 -16.77 9.19 5.93
N ARG A 112 -17.91 8.57 6.26
CA ARG A 112 -18.26 8.22 7.67
C ARG A 112 -17.26 7.23 8.28
N ILE A 113 -16.71 6.29 7.51
CA ILE A 113 -15.65 5.38 7.97
C ILE A 113 -14.41 6.19 8.35
N MET A 114 -13.94 7.09 7.48
CA MET A 114 -12.78 7.96 7.77
C MET A 114 -12.98 8.77 9.05
N LEU A 115 -14.14 9.40 9.21
CA LEU A 115 -14.48 10.19 10.40
C LEU A 115 -14.58 9.33 11.67
N SER A 116 -15.08 8.09 11.56
CA SER A 116 -15.14 7.18 12.71
C SER A 116 -13.76 6.76 13.20
N LEU A 117 -12.81 6.55 12.28
CA LEU A 117 -11.41 6.24 12.62
C LEU A 117 -10.75 7.44 13.32
N GLN A 118 -11.00 8.66 12.83
CA GLN A 118 -10.56 9.89 13.50
C GLN A 118 -11.16 10.00 14.91
N ALA A 119 -12.47 9.77 15.06
CA ALA A 119 -13.13 9.82 16.36
C ALA A 119 -12.63 8.76 17.35
N THR A 120 -12.16 7.61 16.85
CA THR A 120 -11.51 6.56 17.65
C THR A 120 -10.11 6.98 18.13
N GLY A 121 -9.56 8.04 17.53
CA GLY A 121 -8.27 8.61 17.93
C GLY A 121 -7.06 8.05 17.19
N CYS A 122 -7.24 7.38 16.04
CA CYS A 122 -6.15 6.91 15.19
C CYS A 122 -5.20 8.04 14.79
N HIS A 123 -3.94 7.69 14.46
CA HIS A 123 -2.94 8.68 14.06
C HIS A 123 -3.06 9.12 12.60
N ASN A 124 -3.67 8.32 11.74
CA ASN A 124 -3.80 8.54 10.30
C ASN A 124 -5.01 7.78 9.75
N ILE A 125 -5.34 8.02 8.48
CA ILE A 125 -6.24 7.17 7.67
C ILE A 125 -5.37 6.39 6.68
N ASN A 126 -5.23 5.09 6.91
CA ASN A 126 -4.41 4.19 6.10
C ASN A 126 -5.28 3.44 5.08
N LEU A 127 -5.10 3.76 3.81
CA LEU A 127 -5.85 3.24 2.68
C LEU A 127 -5.12 2.03 2.09
N VAL A 128 -5.56 0.81 2.42
CA VAL A 128 -4.90 -0.44 1.97
C VAL A 128 -5.44 -0.91 0.63
N SER A 129 -4.55 -1.10 -0.34
CA SER A 129 -4.84 -1.42 -1.75
C SER A 129 -5.71 -0.36 -2.45
N PRO A 130 -5.38 0.93 -2.39
CA PRO A 130 -6.22 2.03 -2.85
C PRO A 130 -6.19 2.25 -4.37
N THR A 131 -5.19 1.74 -5.09
CA THR A 131 -4.85 2.06 -6.48
C THR A 131 -6.06 2.04 -7.42
N HIS A 132 -6.94 1.07 -7.28
CA HIS A 132 -8.07 0.86 -8.18
C HIS A 132 -9.35 1.62 -7.76
N VAL A 133 -9.32 2.30 -6.60
CA VAL A 133 -10.46 3.04 -6.02
C VAL A 133 -10.13 4.50 -5.70
N VAL A 134 -9.07 5.05 -6.30
CA VAL A 134 -8.68 6.46 -6.14
C VAL A 134 -9.85 7.42 -6.38
N PRO A 135 -10.65 7.33 -7.46
CA PRO A 135 -11.76 8.25 -7.67
C PRO A 135 -12.78 8.24 -6.53
N GLN A 136 -13.11 7.05 -6.01
CA GLN A 136 -14.07 6.89 -4.91
C GLN A 136 -13.51 7.42 -3.58
N ILE A 137 -12.20 7.28 -3.37
CA ILE A 137 -11.52 7.86 -2.21
C ILE A 137 -11.60 9.38 -2.26
N LEU A 138 -11.33 10.00 -3.41
CA LEU A 138 -11.39 11.45 -3.57
C LEU A 138 -12.80 12.00 -3.35
N GLU A 139 -13.84 11.35 -3.90
CA GLU A 139 -15.24 11.73 -3.64
C GLU A 139 -15.60 11.66 -2.14
N ALA A 140 -15.13 10.62 -1.45
CA ALA A 140 -15.37 10.47 -0.02
C ALA A 140 -14.57 11.49 0.81
N LEU A 141 -13.34 11.78 0.39
CA LEU A 141 -12.46 12.74 1.06
C LEU A 141 -13.09 14.15 1.08
N GLU A 142 -13.66 14.61 -0.03
CA GLU A 142 -14.37 15.91 -0.05
C GLU A 142 -15.42 15.98 1.06
N LEU A 143 -16.29 14.98 1.15
CA LEU A 143 -17.35 14.93 2.17
C LEU A 143 -16.79 14.82 3.60
N ALA A 144 -15.73 14.05 3.76
CA ALA A 144 -15.08 13.87 5.05
C ALA A 144 -14.43 15.17 5.55
N VAL A 145 -13.76 15.92 4.65
CA VAL A 145 -13.15 17.21 5.00
C VAL A 145 -14.21 18.26 5.35
N GLU A 146 -15.30 18.35 4.58
CA GLU A 146 -16.44 19.21 4.91
C GLU A 146 -17.04 18.89 6.29
N SER A 147 -16.92 17.64 6.72
CA SER A 147 -17.37 17.14 8.03
C SER A 147 -16.30 17.15 9.11
N GLY A 148 -15.12 17.73 8.86
CA GLY A 148 -14.06 17.96 9.85
C GLY A 148 -12.98 16.90 9.92
N LEU A 149 -12.73 16.12 8.87
CA LEU A 149 -11.55 15.25 8.78
C LEU A 149 -10.28 16.09 8.69
N TYR A 150 -9.27 15.74 9.52
CA TYR A 150 -7.95 16.42 9.55
C TYR A 150 -6.75 15.46 9.67
N LEU A 151 -6.98 14.16 9.80
CA LEU A 151 -5.89 13.18 9.93
C LEU A 151 -5.10 13.04 8.62
N PRO A 152 -3.77 12.81 8.68
CA PRO A 152 -2.97 12.55 7.49
C PRO A 152 -3.43 11.27 6.79
N LEU A 153 -3.30 11.25 5.46
CA LEU A 153 -3.62 10.09 4.62
C LEU A 153 -2.37 9.28 4.32
N VAL A 154 -2.48 7.95 4.51
CA VAL A 154 -1.47 6.98 4.11
C VAL A 154 -1.97 6.19 2.90
N TYR A 155 -1.20 6.17 1.82
CA TYR A 155 -1.50 5.44 0.59
C TYR A 155 -0.68 4.15 0.55
N ASN A 156 -1.29 3.03 1.00
CA ASN A 156 -0.66 1.72 1.15
C ASN A 156 -0.95 0.85 -0.07
N SER A 157 -0.07 0.86 -1.05
CA SER A 157 -0.28 0.22 -2.34
C SER A 157 0.66 -0.94 -2.64
N GLY A 158 0.29 -1.77 -3.62
CA GLY A 158 1.17 -2.81 -4.16
C GLY A 158 2.30 -2.27 -5.05
N GLY A 159 2.43 -0.96 -5.20
CA GLY A 159 3.45 -0.31 -6.00
C GLY A 159 3.25 -0.42 -7.51
N TYR A 160 2.10 -0.88 -7.98
CA TYR A 160 1.73 -0.92 -9.40
C TYR A 160 0.75 0.20 -9.70
N ASP A 161 1.29 1.43 -9.65
CA ASP A 161 0.53 2.68 -9.71
C ASP A 161 0.85 3.48 -10.97
N SER A 162 -0.15 4.15 -11.54
CA SER A 162 0.03 5.06 -12.67
C SER A 162 0.59 6.39 -12.19
N VAL A 163 1.65 6.87 -12.82
CA VAL A 163 2.24 8.19 -12.51
C VAL A 163 1.23 9.31 -12.71
N GLU A 164 0.37 9.22 -13.72
CA GLU A 164 -0.70 10.20 -13.98
C GLU A 164 -1.70 10.24 -12.83
N THR A 165 -2.08 9.08 -12.30
CA THR A 165 -2.98 9.00 -11.14
C THR A 165 -2.30 9.50 -9.87
N LEU A 166 -1.02 9.18 -9.66
CA LEU A 166 -0.26 9.71 -8.53
C LEU A 166 -0.16 11.24 -8.55
N ARG A 167 0.01 11.85 -9.73
CA ARG A 167 0.00 13.32 -9.86
C ARG A 167 -1.32 13.96 -9.45
N MET A 168 -2.45 13.26 -9.61
CA MET A 168 -3.74 13.73 -9.08
C MET A 168 -3.79 13.70 -7.55
N LEU A 169 -2.96 12.88 -6.92
CA LEU A 169 -2.86 12.74 -5.46
C LEU A 169 -1.81 13.69 -4.83
N GLU A 170 -1.12 14.51 -5.60
CA GLU A 170 -0.17 15.51 -5.10
C GLU A 170 -0.86 16.48 -4.14
N ASP A 171 -0.27 16.74 -2.98
CA ASP A 171 -0.85 17.50 -1.87
C ASP A 171 -2.17 16.92 -1.30
N ILE A 172 -2.45 15.64 -1.56
CA ILE A 172 -3.58 14.92 -0.97
C ILE A 172 -3.07 13.83 -0.03
N VAL A 173 -2.09 13.07 -0.46
CA VAL A 173 -1.47 12.01 0.34
C VAL A 173 -0.29 12.58 1.12
N ASP A 174 -0.24 12.30 2.42
CA ASP A 174 0.84 12.72 3.30
C ASP A 174 1.95 11.66 3.36
N VAL A 175 1.58 10.38 3.42
CA VAL A 175 2.55 9.27 3.47
C VAL A 175 2.25 8.27 2.36
N TYR A 176 3.22 8.04 1.49
CA TYR A 176 3.17 6.92 0.55
C TYR A 176 3.85 5.70 1.15
N MET A 177 3.15 4.56 1.13
CA MET A 177 3.66 3.28 1.61
C MET A 177 3.50 2.19 0.52
N PRO A 178 4.28 2.28 -0.56
CA PRO A 178 4.24 1.29 -1.63
C PRO A 178 5.07 0.04 -1.30
N ASP A 179 4.64 -1.11 -1.82
CA ASP A 179 5.50 -2.27 -1.92
C ASP A 179 6.46 -2.15 -3.11
N MET A 180 7.72 -2.57 -2.96
CA MET A 180 8.61 -2.96 -4.04
C MET A 180 8.73 -4.49 -4.03
N LYS A 181 7.91 -5.17 -4.86
CA LYS A 181 7.77 -6.62 -4.79
C LYS A 181 8.84 -7.38 -5.54
N TYR A 182 9.26 -6.86 -6.72
CA TYR A 182 10.16 -7.55 -7.63
C TYR A 182 11.08 -6.55 -8.35
N ASP A 183 12.34 -6.95 -8.56
CA ASP A 183 13.25 -6.26 -9.48
C ASP A 183 13.29 -6.92 -10.87
N GLY A 184 12.82 -8.18 -10.98
CA GLY A 184 12.80 -8.97 -12.22
C GLY A 184 11.45 -8.97 -12.92
N GLU A 185 11.43 -8.77 -14.24
CA GLU A 185 10.23 -8.77 -15.08
C GLU A 185 9.56 -10.16 -15.16
N GLU A 186 10.37 -11.19 -15.39
CA GLU A 186 9.90 -12.56 -15.53
C GLU A 186 9.18 -13.03 -14.24
N ILE A 187 9.80 -12.75 -13.09
CA ILE A 187 9.24 -13.11 -11.78
C ILE A 187 7.94 -12.33 -11.50
N ALA A 188 7.86 -11.06 -11.89
CA ALA A 188 6.63 -10.27 -11.75
C ALA A 188 5.49 -10.86 -12.60
N GLY A 189 5.80 -11.27 -13.82
CA GLY A 189 4.85 -11.96 -14.72
C GLY A 189 4.38 -13.28 -14.13
N GLU A 190 5.30 -14.13 -13.67
CA GLU A 190 5.00 -15.43 -13.09
C GLU A 190 4.19 -15.32 -11.79
N LEU A 191 4.64 -14.48 -10.85
CA LEU A 191 4.10 -14.46 -9.50
C LEU A 191 2.91 -13.53 -9.28
N SER A 192 2.70 -12.54 -10.14
CA SER A 192 1.59 -11.57 -10.00
C SER A 192 0.77 -11.36 -11.28
N GLY A 193 1.11 -12.03 -12.38
CA GLY A 193 0.40 -11.93 -13.64
C GLY A 193 0.38 -10.52 -14.23
N ILE A 194 1.52 -9.82 -14.15
CA ILE A 194 1.68 -8.43 -14.60
C ILE A 194 2.96 -8.25 -15.41
N GLU A 195 2.86 -7.42 -16.43
CA GLU A 195 3.99 -7.02 -17.25
C GLU A 195 4.47 -5.62 -16.85
N GLY A 196 5.75 -5.34 -17.01
CA GLY A 196 6.34 -4.02 -16.78
C GLY A 196 6.44 -3.63 -15.30
N TYR A 197 6.21 -4.53 -14.34
CA TYR A 197 6.16 -4.17 -12.92
C TYR A 197 7.42 -3.42 -12.46
N PRO A 198 8.65 -3.89 -12.70
CA PRO A 198 9.83 -3.21 -12.18
C PRO A 198 9.96 -1.77 -12.69
N ALA A 199 9.70 -1.54 -13.97
CA ALA A 199 9.79 -0.21 -14.57
C ALA A 199 8.66 0.72 -14.06
N ILE A 200 7.44 0.21 -14.00
CA ILE A 200 6.26 0.95 -13.52
C ILE A 200 6.42 1.27 -12.03
N ASN A 201 6.83 0.30 -11.22
CA ASN A 201 7.06 0.47 -9.79
C ASN A 201 8.14 1.54 -9.53
N LYS A 202 9.30 1.45 -10.20
CA LYS A 202 10.38 2.44 -10.07
C LYS A 202 9.91 3.85 -10.46
N ALA A 203 9.10 3.99 -11.51
CA ALA A 203 8.54 5.27 -11.91
C ALA A 203 7.55 5.81 -10.87
N ALA A 204 6.69 4.95 -10.32
CA ALA A 204 5.76 5.31 -9.27
C ALA A 204 6.49 5.76 -7.98
N ILE A 205 7.52 5.03 -7.55
CA ILE A 205 8.33 5.39 -6.38
C ILE A 205 9.00 6.75 -6.56
N LYS A 206 9.58 7.03 -7.74
CA LYS A 206 10.15 8.35 -8.05
C LYS A 206 9.13 9.47 -7.91
N GLU A 207 7.93 9.26 -8.44
CA GLU A 207 6.86 10.26 -8.35
C GLU A 207 6.37 10.44 -6.91
N MET A 208 6.18 9.35 -6.16
CA MET A 208 5.80 9.40 -4.74
C MET A 208 6.84 10.18 -3.92
N HIS A 209 8.13 9.86 -4.07
CA HIS A 209 9.21 10.57 -3.38
C HIS A 209 9.30 12.04 -3.80
N ARG A 210 9.10 12.36 -5.09
CA ARG A 210 9.05 13.75 -5.57
C ARG A 210 7.99 14.57 -4.82
N GLN A 211 6.85 13.97 -4.51
CA GLN A 211 5.72 14.64 -3.85
C GLN A 211 5.95 14.85 -2.36
N VAL A 212 6.49 13.85 -1.67
CA VAL A 212 6.51 13.85 -0.20
C VAL A 212 7.91 13.81 0.43
N GLY A 213 8.96 13.48 -0.33
CA GLY A 213 10.33 13.36 0.18
C GLY A 213 10.57 12.12 1.05
N ASP A 214 11.66 12.15 1.81
CA ASP A 214 11.98 11.14 2.82
C ASP A 214 11.00 11.19 3.99
N LEU A 215 10.87 10.09 4.75
CA LEU A 215 9.91 9.98 5.83
C LEU A 215 10.25 10.92 7.00
N GLU A 216 9.35 11.81 7.34
CA GLU A 216 9.40 12.70 8.48
C GLU A 216 8.60 12.12 9.65
N ILE A 217 9.27 11.93 10.78
CA ILE A 217 8.71 11.35 12.01
C ILE A 217 8.77 12.42 13.09
N ASP A 218 7.65 12.63 13.80
CA ASP A 218 7.59 13.60 14.89
C ASP A 218 8.25 13.12 16.19
N GLU A 219 8.22 13.97 17.22
CA GLU A 219 8.81 13.69 18.54
C GLU A 219 8.12 12.51 19.27
N GLU A 220 6.88 12.17 18.87
CA GLU A 220 6.16 11.01 19.42
C GLU A 220 6.47 9.70 18.65
N GLY A 221 7.30 9.78 17.60
CA GLY A 221 7.65 8.64 16.76
C GLY A 221 6.62 8.34 15.67
N VAL A 222 5.71 9.28 15.37
CA VAL A 222 4.64 9.11 14.37
C VAL A 222 5.00 9.79 13.07
N ALA A 223 4.82 9.08 11.95
CA ALA A 223 5.04 9.61 10.62
C ALA A 223 4.01 10.70 10.28
N ARG A 224 4.51 11.83 9.75
CA ARG A 224 3.69 12.97 9.35
C ARG A 224 3.63 13.14 7.86
N ARG A 225 4.72 12.90 7.15
CA ARG A 225 4.84 13.03 5.71
C ARG A 225 5.99 12.15 5.21
N GLY A 226 5.95 11.71 3.97
CA GLY A 226 7.10 11.10 3.31
C GLY A 226 6.87 9.73 2.73
N LEU A 227 7.96 9.15 2.22
CA LEU A 227 7.97 7.83 1.59
C LEU A 227 8.46 6.75 2.57
N LEU A 228 7.66 5.71 2.73
CA LEU A 228 7.99 4.48 3.45
C LEU A 228 7.86 3.30 2.47
N VAL A 229 8.95 2.66 2.10
CA VAL A 229 8.93 1.52 1.17
C VAL A 229 8.86 0.21 1.91
N ARG A 230 8.05 -0.74 1.41
CA ARG A 230 7.99 -2.10 1.93
C ARG A 230 8.57 -3.08 0.92
N HIS A 231 9.37 -4.01 1.41
CA HIS A 231 9.94 -5.09 0.60
C HIS A 231 9.82 -6.44 1.28
N LEU A 232 8.98 -7.31 0.72
CA LEU A 232 8.80 -8.68 1.23
C LEU A 232 9.89 -9.60 0.65
N VAL A 233 10.71 -10.15 1.53
CA VAL A 233 11.71 -11.15 1.13
C VAL A 233 11.01 -12.43 0.71
N LEU A 234 11.33 -12.94 -0.48
CA LEU A 234 10.81 -14.21 -1.01
C LEU A 234 11.91 -15.29 -0.98
N PRO A 235 11.51 -16.58 -0.88
CA PRO A 235 12.47 -17.69 -0.97
C PRO A 235 13.33 -17.60 -2.23
N HIS A 236 14.55 -18.11 -2.15
CA HIS A 236 15.51 -18.17 -3.27
C HIS A 236 15.90 -16.81 -3.86
N GLY A 237 15.72 -15.72 -3.13
CA GLY A 237 16.01 -14.37 -3.61
C GLY A 237 15.10 -13.91 -4.75
N LEU A 238 13.96 -14.55 -4.97
CA LEU A 238 13.04 -14.29 -6.10
C LEU A 238 12.56 -12.83 -6.19
N ALA A 239 12.50 -12.13 -5.05
CA ALA A 239 12.12 -10.71 -5.02
C ALA A 239 13.18 -9.78 -5.64
N GLY A 240 14.46 -10.21 -5.76
CA GLY A 240 15.51 -9.38 -6.32
C GLY A 240 15.94 -8.23 -5.40
N THR A 241 16.04 -8.47 -4.09
CA THR A 241 16.35 -7.47 -3.06
C THR A 241 17.49 -6.55 -3.43
N LYS A 242 18.58 -7.09 -4.00
CA LYS A 242 19.75 -6.28 -4.38
C LYS A 242 19.39 -5.14 -5.34
N GLY A 243 18.67 -5.41 -6.42
CA GLY A 243 18.28 -4.39 -7.39
C GLY A 243 17.34 -3.34 -6.79
N ILE A 244 16.47 -3.75 -5.87
CA ILE A 244 15.55 -2.85 -5.16
C ILE A 244 16.31 -1.88 -4.26
N VAL A 245 17.19 -2.39 -3.39
CA VAL A 245 17.95 -1.52 -2.47
C VAL A 245 18.95 -0.63 -3.19
N ASP A 246 19.57 -1.13 -4.28
CA ASP A 246 20.44 -0.34 -5.14
C ASP A 246 19.67 0.82 -5.80
N PHE A 247 18.46 0.57 -6.29
CA PHE A 247 17.60 1.60 -6.87
C PHE A 247 17.20 2.66 -5.83
N LEU A 248 16.74 2.25 -4.66
CA LEU A 248 16.34 3.19 -3.61
C LEU A 248 17.49 4.08 -3.19
N SER A 249 18.67 3.49 -2.91
CA SER A 249 19.83 4.23 -2.46
C SER A 249 20.40 5.19 -3.52
N LYS A 250 20.43 4.77 -4.80
CA LYS A 250 21.11 5.52 -5.87
C LYS A 250 20.20 6.48 -6.63
N GLU A 251 18.91 6.14 -6.75
CA GLU A 251 17.99 6.89 -7.62
C GLU A 251 16.86 7.59 -6.86
N ILE A 252 16.67 7.27 -5.57
CA ILE A 252 15.70 7.93 -4.69
C ILE A 252 16.44 8.70 -3.61
N SER A 253 16.78 8.05 -2.48
CA SER A 253 17.51 8.66 -1.37
C SER A 253 18.12 7.60 -0.46
N PRO A 254 19.36 7.76 0.00
CA PRO A 254 19.90 6.92 1.08
C PRO A 254 19.10 7.04 2.38
N GLY A 255 18.34 8.14 2.56
CA GLY A 255 17.43 8.37 3.70
C GLY A 255 16.05 7.73 3.55
N THR A 256 15.77 7.04 2.44
CA THR A 256 14.50 6.36 2.24
C THR A 256 14.24 5.34 3.35
N TYR A 257 13.13 5.51 4.08
CA TYR A 257 12.69 4.52 5.06
C TYR A 257 12.26 3.24 4.36
N ILE A 258 12.90 2.11 4.68
CA ILE A 258 12.53 0.82 4.11
C ILE A 258 12.27 -0.22 5.20
N ASN A 259 11.13 -0.91 5.09
CA ASN A 259 10.82 -2.11 5.85
C ASN A 259 11.15 -3.36 5.03
N ILE A 260 12.20 -4.09 5.44
CA ILE A 260 12.54 -5.42 4.89
C ILE A 260 11.77 -6.46 5.69
N MET A 261 10.78 -7.08 5.05
CA MET A 261 9.79 -7.91 5.73
C MET A 261 10.14 -9.40 5.64
N ALA A 262 10.18 -10.08 6.83
CA ALA A 262 10.46 -11.51 6.97
C ALA A 262 9.21 -12.40 6.99
N GLN A 263 8.00 -11.80 7.05
CA GLN A 263 6.76 -12.52 7.34
C GLN A 263 6.23 -13.41 6.19
N TYR A 264 6.99 -13.58 5.11
CA TYR A 264 6.57 -14.47 4.03
C TYR A 264 6.27 -15.88 4.55
N HIS A 265 5.10 -16.37 4.21
CA HIS A 265 4.73 -17.78 4.31
C HIS A 265 3.86 -18.18 3.12
N PRO A 266 3.88 -19.45 2.69
CA PRO A 266 3.04 -19.92 1.60
C PRO A 266 1.56 -19.66 1.92
N CYS A 267 0.88 -18.98 1.00
CA CYS A 267 -0.55 -18.69 1.06
C CYS A 267 -1.16 -18.85 -0.32
N HIS A 268 -2.47 -19.02 -0.38
CA HIS A 268 -3.24 -19.08 -1.62
C HIS A 268 -2.65 -20.10 -2.60
N ARG A 269 -2.20 -19.68 -3.79
CA ARG A 269 -1.62 -20.56 -4.83
C ARG A 269 -0.12 -20.82 -4.65
N ALA A 270 0.53 -20.19 -3.68
CA ALA A 270 1.96 -20.40 -3.41
C ALA A 270 2.30 -21.85 -3.08
N PHE A 271 1.37 -22.61 -2.47
CA PHE A 271 1.56 -24.04 -2.22
C PHE A 271 1.70 -24.90 -3.50
N GLN A 272 1.20 -24.39 -4.64
CA GLN A 272 1.28 -25.06 -5.94
C GLN A 272 2.53 -24.67 -6.73
N THR A 273 3.31 -23.72 -6.23
CA THR A 273 4.52 -23.19 -6.87
C THR A 273 5.73 -23.65 -6.05
N PRO A 274 6.54 -24.64 -6.52
CA PRO A 274 7.61 -25.23 -5.71
C PRO A 274 8.61 -24.20 -5.13
N SER A 275 8.93 -23.16 -5.88
CA SER A 275 9.82 -22.08 -5.45
C SER A 275 9.25 -21.22 -4.32
N LEU A 276 7.93 -21.23 -4.12
CA LEU A 276 7.22 -20.48 -3.07
C LEU A 276 6.67 -21.36 -1.95
N ALA A 277 6.75 -22.68 -2.05
CA ALA A 277 6.07 -23.61 -1.13
C ALA A 277 6.75 -23.77 0.24
N ARG A 278 7.68 -22.86 0.61
CA ARG A 278 8.35 -22.84 1.91
C ARG A 278 8.46 -21.40 2.45
N ARG A 279 8.68 -21.27 3.75
CA ARG A 279 9.08 -19.98 4.34
C ARG A 279 10.50 -19.62 3.90
N ILE A 280 10.85 -18.33 4.05
CA ILE A 280 12.25 -17.90 3.93
C ILE A 280 13.06 -18.45 5.11
N SER A 281 14.36 -18.69 4.88
CA SER A 281 15.30 -19.01 5.94
C SER A 281 15.82 -17.75 6.63
N SER A 282 16.36 -17.92 7.85
CA SER A 282 17.05 -16.84 8.55
C SER A 282 18.28 -16.32 7.80
N THR A 283 18.89 -17.16 6.96
CA THR A 283 20.02 -16.75 6.11
C THR A 283 19.55 -15.83 5.00
N GLU A 284 18.48 -16.16 4.28
CA GLU A 284 17.90 -15.31 3.23
C GLU A 284 17.49 -13.94 3.77
N PHE A 285 16.90 -13.90 4.97
CA PHE A 285 16.53 -12.64 5.60
C PHE A 285 17.75 -11.80 6.02
N ARG A 286 18.75 -12.43 6.64
CA ARG A 286 20.00 -11.72 7.02
C ARG A 286 20.75 -11.18 5.80
N GLU A 287 20.76 -11.93 4.70
CA GLU A 287 21.34 -11.48 3.44
C GLU A 287 20.60 -10.24 2.89
N ALA A 288 19.25 -10.25 2.91
CA ALA A 288 18.46 -9.10 2.50
C ALA A 288 18.76 -7.84 3.34
N LEU A 289 18.89 -7.98 4.66
CA LEU A 289 19.29 -6.88 5.55
C LEU A 289 20.72 -6.40 5.28
N SER A 290 21.66 -7.32 4.99
CA SER A 290 23.06 -6.97 4.64
C SER A 290 23.10 -6.13 3.38
N LEU A 291 22.38 -6.55 2.33
CA LEU A 291 22.28 -5.82 1.08
C LEU A 291 21.76 -4.39 1.26
N ALA A 292 20.73 -4.20 2.10
CA ALA A 292 20.20 -2.88 2.38
C ALA A 292 21.22 -1.98 3.11
N ARG A 293 21.94 -2.53 4.10
CA ARG A 293 23.00 -1.80 4.81
C ARG A 293 24.19 -1.48 3.91
N GLU A 294 24.60 -2.41 3.08
CA GLU A 294 25.71 -2.23 2.11
C GLU A 294 25.36 -1.17 1.05
N ALA A 295 24.07 -1.07 0.67
CA ALA A 295 23.57 0.00 -0.18
C ALA A 295 23.52 1.37 0.52
N GLY A 296 23.72 1.44 1.84
CA GLY A 296 23.73 2.67 2.62
C GLY A 296 22.35 3.19 3.00
N LEU A 297 21.28 2.35 2.93
CA LEU A 297 19.94 2.76 3.31
C LEU A 297 19.79 2.86 4.83
N SER A 298 19.19 3.94 5.30
CA SER A 298 18.86 4.21 6.72
C SER A 298 17.79 5.31 6.78
N PRO A 299 16.72 5.15 7.57
CA PRO A 299 16.49 4.08 8.56
C PRO A 299 15.97 2.76 7.95
N LEU A 300 16.27 1.66 8.64
CA LEU A 300 15.80 0.32 8.30
C LEU A 300 14.83 -0.16 9.39
N ASP A 301 13.60 -0.46 9.03
CA ASP A 301 12.67 -1.21 9.87
C ASP A 301 12.85 -2.72 9.65
N GLY A 302 12.45 -3.52 10.64
CA GLY A 302 12.67 -4.98 10.61
C GLY A 302 14.06 -5.40 11.10
N ALA A 303 14.90 -4.47 11.56
CA ALA A 303 16.23 -4.76 12.11
C ALA A 303 16.20 -5.46 13.50
N SER A 304 15.05 -5.52 14.16
CA SER A 304 14.88 -6.42 15.32
C SER A 304 14.78 -7.85 14.79
N PRO A 305 15.57 -8.80 15.32
CA PRO A 305 15.33 -10.20 15.03
C PRO A 305 13.95 -10.53 15.62
N VAL A 306 12.93 -10.56 14.80
CA VAL A 306 11.78 -11.42 15.10
C VAL A 306 12.43 -12.78 15.32
N GLU A 307 12.26 -13.36 16.48
CA GLU A 307 12.64 -14.75 16.74
C GLU A 307 11.97 -15.53 15.61
N ILE A 308 12.77 -15.93 14.62
CA ILE A 308 12.32 -16.86 13.60
C ILE A 308 12.25 -18.17 14.38
N LEU A 309 11.07 -18.41 14.97
CA LEU A 309 10.82 -19.67 15.67
C LEU A 309 11.14 -20.81 14.70
N PRO A 310 11.85 -21.82 15.17
CA PRO A 310 12.15 -22.98 14.36
C PRO A 310 10.85 -23.58 13.82
N PRO A 311 10.85 -24.22 12.65
CA PRO A 311 9.64 -24.69 11.96
C PRO A 311 8.73 -25.60 12.79
N ASP A 312 9.23 -26.16 13.87
CA ASP A 312 8.59 -27.21 14.66
C ASP A 312 7.75 -26.70 15.85
N GLU A 313 7.80 -25.42 16.19
CA GLU A 313 7.11 -24.87 17.37
C GLU A 313 5.85 -24.03 17.05
N ILE A 314 5.49 -23.87 15.78
CA ILE A 314 4.24 -23.19 15.43
C ILE A 314 3.13 -24.22 15.33
N GLY A 315 2.49 -24.49 16.46
CA GLY A 315 1.21 -25.21 16.50
C GLY A 315 0.23 -24.56 15.52
N VAL A 316 -0.43 -25.39 14.72
CA VAL A 316 -1.34 -25.08 13.60
C VAL A 316 -2.63 -24.34 14.06
N ASN A 317 -2.59 -23.52 15.10
CA ASN A 317 -3.81 -23.00 15.77
C ASN A 317 -3.80 -21.51 16.16
N ASN A 318 -3.19 -20.63 15.36
CA ASN A 318 -3.44 -19.20 15.54
C ASN A 318 -3.64 -18.50 14.20
N ASP A 319 -4.78 -18.78 13.57
CA ASP A 319 -5.37 -17.91 12.56
C ASP A 319 -6.35 -16.99 13.30
N PRO A 320 -6.02 -15.70 13.55
CA PRO A 320 -6.90 -14.77 14.25
C PRO A 320 -8.17 -14.42 13.46
N TRP A 321 -8.30 -14.92 12.23
CA TRP A 321 -9.41 -14.63 11.30
C TRP A 321 -10.39 -15.82 11.14
N ARG A 322 -10.22 -16.92 11.90
CA ARG A 322 -11.20 -18.00 11.98
C ARG A 322 -12.17 -17.79 13.15
N ARG A 323 -12.95 -16.71 13.09
CA ARG A 323 -14.23 -16.61 13.81
C ARG A 323 -15.26 -15.92 12.94
#